data_4011c78b85213e342837d29da2e6753b
#
_entry.id   4011c78b85213e342837d29da2e6753b
#
_cell.length_a   1.000
_cell.length_b   1.000
_cell.length_c   1.000
_cell.angle_alpha   90.00
_cell.angle_beta   90.00
_cell.angle_gamma   90.00
#
_symmetry.space_group_name_H-M   'P 1'
#
loop_
_entity.id
_entity.type
_entity.pdbx_description
1 polymer ?
#
loop_
_entity_poly.entity_id
_entity_poly.type
_entity_poly.pdbx_seq_one_letter_code
_entity_poly.pdbx_strand_id
1 'polypeptide(L)'
;MIDILKIASTCKLYNFHTHTQFCDGHACMEDFVTAAIATHFSHLGFTPHSPIPFPSSCNMDKSNVQVYLDEIQRLREKYSPQISIYAAMEIDYLDHFGPSSSFFDSIPLDYRIGSVHFIPSFQNPEEYVDIDGHFEAFKLKMH
;
A
#
# COMPACT_ATOMS: atom_id res chain seq x y z
N MET A 1 3.51 17.38 3.71
CA MET A 1 2.38 16.57 3.22
C MET A 1 2.23 16.84 1.72
N ILE A 2 2.13 15.80 0.91
CA ILE A 2 1.97 15.92 -0.55
C ILE A 2 0.60 16.51 -0.90
N ASP A 3 0.56 17.41 -1.88
CA ASP A 3 -0.69 17.95 -2.44
C ASP A 3 -1.05 17.18 -3.74
N ILE A 4 -1.70 16.04 -3.56
CA ILE A 4 -2.11 15.15 -4.68
C ILE A 4 -3.07 15.85 -5.63
N LEU A 5 -3.98 16.71 -5.12
CA LEU A 5 -4.95 17.42 -5.96
C LEU A 5 -4.24 18.43 -6.88
N LYS A 6 -3.21 19.12 -6.37
CA LYS A 6 -2.41 20.01 -7.19
C LYS A 6 -1.65 19.25 -8.27
N ILE A 7 -1.03 18.11 -7.93
CA ILE A 7 -0.36 17.26 -8.92
C ILE A 7 -1.35 16.81 -9.99
N ALA A 8 -2.50 16.26 -9.61
CA ALA A 8 -3.53 15.79 -10.52
C ALA A 8 -4.09 16.90 -11.44
N SER A 9 -4.10 18.14 -10.97
CA SER A 9 -4.54 19.29 -11.79
C SER A 9 -3.50 19.78 -12.79
N THR A 10 -2.22 19.48 -12.58
CA THR A 10 -1.10 20.00 -13.38
C THR A 10 -0.40 18.93 -14.22
N CYS A 11 -0.46 17.66 -13.81
CA CYS A 11 0.15 16.52 -14.48
C CYS A 11 -0.90 15.58 -15.08
N LYS A 12 -0.61 15.03 -16.25
CA LYS A 12 -1.49 14.05 -16.91
C LYS A 12 -1.13 12.59 -16.62
N LEU A 13 0.15 12.33 -16.33
CA LEU A 13 0.67 10.97 -16.11
C LEU A 13 1.26 10.86 -14.71
N TYR A 14 0.46 10.33 -13.83
CA TYR A 14 0.81 10.00 -12.44
C TYR A 14 0.09 8.73 -12.01
N ASN A 15 0.66 8.02 -11.05
CA ASN A 15 0.00 6.91 -10.37
C ASN A 15 0.32 7.00 -8.87
N PHE A 16 -0.71 6.96 -8.03
CA PHE A 16 -0.61 7.01 -6.58
C PHE A 16 -1.14 5.75 -5.89
N HIS A 17 -1.29 4.65 -6.65
CA HIS A 17 -1.71 3.37 -6.08
C HIS A 17 -1.00 2.22 -6.81
N THR A 18 0.07 1.68 -6.23
CA THR A 18 0.90 0.64 -6.83
C THR A 18 1.38 -0.35 -5.77
N HIS A 19 1.06 -1.62 -5.96
CA HIS A 19 1.55 -2.72 -5.12
C HIS A 19 2.93 -3.19 -5.57
N THR A 20 3.66 -3.89 -4.70
CA THR A 20 5.04 -4.26 -4.93
C THR A 20 5.36 -5.63 -4.33
N GLN A 21 6.61 -6.10 -4.51
CA GLN A 21 7.12 -7.32 -3.90
C GLN A 21 7.06 -7.35 -2.35
N PHE A 22 6.76 -6.24 -1.71
CA PHE A 22 6.59 -6.18 -0.24
C PHE A 22 5.21 -6.60 0.24
N CYS A 23 4.27 -6.79 -0.69
CA CYS A 23 2.93 -7.32 -0.45
C CYS A 23 2.57 -8.35 -1.53
N ASP A 24 1.43 -8.26 -2.16
CA ASP A 24 0.95 -9.18 -3.19
C ASP A 24 1.34 -8.78 -4.64
N GLY A 25 2.09 -7.72 -4.82
CA GLY A 25 2.60 -7.30 -6.13
C GLY A 25 3.70 -8.25 -6.66
N HIS A 26 3.71 -8.48 -7.97
CA HIS A 26 4.59 -9.47 -8.60
C HIS A 26 5.94 -8.92 -9.11
N ALA A 27 6.06 -7.60 -9.28
CA ALA A 27 7.28 -6.97 -9.75
C ALA A 27 8.01 -6.21 -8.65
N CYS A 28 9.31 -6.01 -8.80
CA CYS A 28 10.06 -5.18 -7.87
C CYS A 28 9.77 -3.68 -8.10
N MET A 29 9.97 -2.87 -7.07
CA MET A 29 9.69 -1.43 -7.15
C MET A 29 10.47 -0.74 -8.26
N GLU A 30 11.70 -1.16 -8.50
CA GLU A 30 12.54 -0.57 -9.55
C GLU A 30 11.99 -0.82 -10.96
N ASP A 31 11.38 -1.98 -11.22
CA ASP A 31 10.74 -2.27 -12.50
C ASP A 31 9.57 -1.30 -12.77
N PHE A 32 8.77 -0.99 -11.74
CA PHE A 32 7.71 0.02 -11.85
C PHE A 32 8.26 1.41 -12.14
N VAL A 33 9.35 1.81 -11.46
CA VAL A 33 9.99 3.12 -11.69
C VAL A 33 10.50 3.23 -13.11
N THR A 34 11.21 2.22 -13.62
CA THR A 34 11.76 2.23 -14.97
C THR A 34 10.66 2.23 -16.03
N ALA A 35 9.59 1.46 -15.82
CA ALA A 35 8.42 1.45 -16.70
C ALA A 35 7.68 2.80 -16.68
N ALA A 36 7.53 3.41 -15.50
CA ALA A 36 6.91 4.73 -15.36
C ALA A 36 7.70 5.81 -16.12
N ILE A 37 9.02 5.83 -15.98
CA ILE A 37 9.89 6.75 -16.72
C ILE A 37 9.77 6.52 -18.26
N ALA A 38 9.82 5.26 -18.69
CA ALA A 38 9.71 4.92 -20.12
C ALA A 38 8.36 5.32 -20.73
N THR A 39 7.30 5.39 -19.92
CA THR A 39 5.97 5.81 -20.32
C THR A 39 5.64 7.26 -19.93
N HIS A 40 6.66 8.05 -19.58
CA HIS A 40 6.58 9.48 -19.29
C HIS A 40 5.72 9.87 -18.07
N PHE A 41 5.60 8.98 -17.07
CA PHE A 41 5.04 9.35 -15.78
C PHE A 41 6.01 10.29 -15.04
N SER A 42 5.47 11.29 -14.40
CA SER A 42 6.24 12.25 -13.60
C SER A 42 6.13 12.02 -12.09
N HIS A 43 5.11 11.26 -11.65
CA HIS A 43 4.86 10.94 -10.25
C HIS A 43 4.43 9.48 -10.08
N LEU A 44 5.07 8.78 -9.14
CA LEU A 44 4.76 7.39 -8.81
C LEU A 44 4.72 7.21 -7.29
N GLY A 45 3.58 6.77 -6.76
CA GLY A 45 3.40 6.43 -5.36
C GLY A 45 3.28 4.92 -5.16
N PHE A 46 4.05 4.37 -4.24
CA PHE A 46 3.95 2.99 -3.83
C PHE A 46 3.05 2.87 -2.61
N THR A 47 2.10 1.97 -2.69
CA THR A 47 1.07 1.75 -1.67
C THR A 47 0.90 0.25 -1.38
N PRO A 48 1.95 -0.45 -0.95
CA PRO A 48 1.78 -1.84 -0.57
C PRO A 48 0.73 -1.96 0.54
N HIS A 49 0.03 -3.09 0.61
CA HIS A 49 -0.81 -3.41 1.75
C HIS A 49 0.00 -3.32 3.04
N SER A 50 -0.48 -2.57 3.99
CA SER A 50 0.20 -2.35 5.27
C SER A 50 0.28 -3.62 6.12
N PRO A 51 1.19 -3.69 7.09
CA PRO A 51 1.10 -4.70 8.14
C PRO A 51 -0.25 -4.67 8.83
N ILE A 52 -0.78 -5.85 9.18
CA ILE A 52 -1.98 -6.05 9.99
C ILE A 52 -1.67 -6.95 11.19
N PRO A 53 -2.52 -6.99 12.23
CA PRO A 53 -2.21 -7.71 13.48
C PRO A 53 -2.40 -9.23 13.42
N PHE A 54 -2.71 -9.80 12.26
CA PHE A 54 -2.86 -11.24 12.06
C PHE A 54 -2.16 -11.69 10.76
N PRO A 55 -1.88 -13.01 10.58
CA PRO A 55 -1.22 -13.50 9.37
C PRO A 55 -2.06 -13.26 8.11
N SER A 56 -1.41 -12.73 7.07
CA SER A 56 -1.99 -12.53 5.74
C SER A 56 -0.93 -12.81 4.67
N SER A 57 -1.34 -13.38 3.55
CA SER A 57 -0.47 -13.59 2.39
C SER A 57 -0.35 -12.37 1.48
N CYS A 58 -1.23 -11.38 1.66
CA CYS A 58 -1.30 -10.19 0.82
C CYS A 58 -0.63 -8.98 1.46
N ASN A 59 -0.60 -8.91 2.79
CA ASN A 59 -0.09 -7.77 3.53
C ASN A 59 1.42 -7.85 3.75
N MET A 60 2.05 -6.68 3.81
CA MET A 60 3.46 -6.56 4.16
C MET A 60 3.74 -7.10 5.56
N ASP A 61 4.80 -7.89 5.72
CA ASP A 61 5.31 -8.22 7.05
C ASP A 61 5.85 -6.96 7.76
N LYS A 62 5.56 -6.83 9.04
CA LYS A 62 6.00 -5.69 9.86
C LYS A 62 7.53 -5.50 9.83
N SER A 63 8.28 -6.58 9.75
CA SER A 63 9.76 -6.56 9.65
C SER A 63 10.25 -5.94 8.35
N ASN A 64 9.43 -5.91 7.30
CA ASN A 64 9.76 -5.36 5.99
C ASN A 64 9.53 -3.85 5.86
N VAL A 65 8.88 -3.22 6.82
CA VAL A 65 8.56 -1.78 6.75
C VAL A 65 9.81 -0.93 6.53
N GLN A 66 10.89 -1.18 7.30
CA GLN A 66 12.12 -0.41 7.14
C GLN A 66 12.81 -0.71 5.81
N VAL A 67 12.82 -1.97 5.38
CA VAL A 67 13.40 -2.37 4.08
C VAL A 67 12.68 -1.70 2.92
N TYR A 68 11.35 -1.60 3.00
CA TYR A 68 10.53 -0.84 2.04
C TYR A 68 10.90 0.65 2.00
N LEU A 69 11.05 1.29 3.15
CA LEU A 69 11.42 2.70 3.24
C LEU A 69 12.83 2.97 2.71
N ASP A 70 13.78 2.08 3.00
CA ASP A 70 15.15 2.17 2.50
C ASP A 70 15.18 2.01 0.97
N GLU A 71 14.36 1.13 0.41
CA GLU A 71 14.23 0.98 -1.04
C GLU A 71 13.60 2.22 -1.69
N ILE A 72 12.58 2.81 -1.10
CA ILE A 72 12.03 4.11 -1.55
C ILE A 72 13.13 5.17 -1.62
N GLN A 73 13.93 5.29 -0.56
CA GLN A 73 15.00 6.29 -0.51
C GLN A 73 16.06 6.04 -1.58
N ARG A 74 16.49 4.79 -1.76
CA ARG A 74 17.43 4.38 -2.81
C ARG A 74 16.92 4.76 -4.21
N LEU A 75 15.65 4.48 -4.48
CA LEU A 75 15.04 4.78 -5.78
C LEU A 75 14.88 6.29 -6.01
N ARG A 76 14.54 7.06 -4.99
CA ARG A 76 14.50 8.53 -5.04
C ARG A 76 15.85 9.10 -5.44
N GLU A 77 16.92 8.65 -4.79
CA GLU A 77 18.29 9.11 -5.07
C GLU A 77 18.73 8.73 -6.49
N LYS A 78 18.42 7.50 -6.91
CA LYS A 78 18.85 6.99 -8.23
C LYS A 78 18.14 7.65 -9.39
N TYR A 79 16.85 7.96 -9.26
CA TYR A 79 16.01 8.39 -10.38
C TYR A 79 15.61 9.87 -10.34
N SER A 80 16.04 10.63 -9.33
CA SER A 80 15.88 12.09 -9.33
C SER A 80 16.77 12.72 -10.42
N PRO A 81 16.31 13.74 -11.16
CA PRO A 81 14.98 14.37 -11.12
C PRO A 81 13.99 13.79 -12.14
N GLN A 82 14.21 12.60 -12.70
CA GLN A 82 13.41 12.04 -13.78
C GLN A 82 11.95 11.78 -13.38
N ILE A 83 11.74 11.35 -12.13
CA ILE A 83 10.42 11.01 -11.58
C ILE A 83 10.38 11.31 -10.08
N SER A 84 9.23 11.78 -9.59
CA SER A 84 8.96 11.93 -8.16
C SER A 84 8.38 10.64 -7.60
N ILE A 85 9.02 10.06 -6.59
CA ILE A 85 8.62 8.79 -5.96
C ILE A 85 8.10 9.05 -4.55
N TYR A 86 6.98 8.43 -4.18
CA TYR A 86 6.30 8.64 -2.91
C TYR A 86 6.17 7.33 -2.13
N ALA A 87 6.48 7.42 -0.82
CA ALA A 87 6.26 6.37 0.14
C ALA A 87 4.85 6.47 0.71
N ALA A 88 4.05 5.43 0.53
CA ALA A 88 2.71 5.36 1.11
C ALA A 88 2.37 3.92 1.50
N MET A 89 1.20 3.72 2.07
CA MET A 89 0.65 2.40 2.35
C MET A 89 -0.85 2.42 2.11
N GLU A 90 -1.38 1.32 1.62
CA GLU A 90 -2.80 1.01 1.67
C GLU A 90 -3.08 0.31 2.99
N ILE A 91 -3.84 0.99 3.86
CA ILE A 91 -4.01 0.59 5.26
C ILE A 91 -5.44 0.10 5.47
N ASP A 92 -5.55 -1.18 5.85
CA ASP A 92 -6.82 -1.78 6.18
C ASP A 92 -7.44 -1.15 7.43
N TYR A 93 -8.74 -0.90 7.36
CA TYR A 93 -9.55 -0.55 8.51
C TYR A 93 -9.99 -1.84 9.22
N LEU A 94 -9.52 -2.02 10.46
CA LEU A 94 -9.89 -3.08 11.37
C LEU A 94 -10.34 -2.46 12.69
N ASP A 95 -11.11 -3.19 13.48
CA ASP A 95 -11.46 -2.75 14.84
C ASP A 95 -10.17 -2.52 15.64
N HIS A 96 -10.03 -1.33 16.19
CA HIS A 96 -8.86 -0.87 16.96
C HIS A 96 -7.53 -0.77 16.20
N PHE A 97 -7.54 -0.98 14.87
CA PHE A 97 -6.37 -0.84 14.01
C PHE A 97 -6.79 -0.33 12.62
N GLY A 98 -6.17 0.74 12.15
CA GLY A 98 -6.53 1.34 10.86
C GLY A 98 -5.67 2.55 10.51
N PRO A 99 -6.06 3.32 9.49
CA PRO A 99 -5.27 4.46 8.99
C PRO A 99 -4.91 5.52 10.03
N SER A 100 -5.69 5.63 11.12
CA SER A 100 -5.44 6.55 12.24
C SER A 100 -4.73 5.91 13.42
N SER A 101 -4.31 4.65 13.33
CA SER A 101 -3.56 3.98 14.39
C SER A 101 -2.20 4.65 14.60
N SER A 102 -1.82 4.81 15.87
CA SER A 102 -0.51 5.35 16.27
C SER A 102 0.68 4.56 15.74
N PHE A 103 0.49 3.30 15.36
CA PHE A 103 1.51 2.50 14.70
C PHE A 103 2.04 3.19 13.44
N PHE A 104 1.15 3.80 12.63
CA PHE A 104 1.54 4.46 11.39
C PHE A 104 2.10 5.88 11.59
N ASP A 105 1.95 6.48 12.79
CA ASP A 105 2.45 7.84 13.04
C ASP A 105 3.98 7.92 13.09
N SER A 106 4.63 6.81 13.42
CA SER A 106 6.10 6.70 13.42
C SER A 106 6.70 6.37 12.05
N ILE A 107 5.86 6.03 11.06
CA ILE A 107 6.32 5.67 9.71
C ILE A 107 6.27 6.92 8.83
N PRO A 108 7.39 7.34 8.21
CA PRO A 108 7.46 8.56 7.41
C PRO A 108 6.80 8.38 6.03
N LEU A 109 5.49 8.26 6.01
CA LEU A 109 4.69 8.16 4.80
C LEU A 109 4.33 9.55 4.25
N ASP A 110 4.38 9.72 2.93
CA ASP A 110 3.95 10.94 2.26
C ASP A 110 2.42 11.08 2.27
N TYR A 111 1.71 9.95 2.17
CA TYR A 111 0.25 9.84 2.28
C TYR A 111 -0.18 8.42 2.69
N ARG A 112 -1.45 8.26 2.99
CA ARG A 112 -2.08 6.97 3.35
C ARG A 112 -3.34 6.78 2.53
N ILE A 113 -3.61 5.55 2.09
CA ILE A 113 -4.89 5.12 1.52
C ILE A 113 -5.57 4.25 2.57
N GLY A 114 -6.83 4.52 2.87
CA GLY A 114 -7.64 3.65 3.72
C GLY A 114 -8.43 2.68 2.86
N SER A 115 -8.45 1.41 3.25
CA SER A 115 -9.18 0.33 2.57
C SER A 115 -9.95 -0.54 3.56
N VAL A 116 -10.84 -1.37 3.05
CA VAL A 116 -11.56 -2.39 3.82
C VAL A 116 -11.49 -3.69 3.02
N HIS A 117 -10.49 -4.53 3.30
CA HIS A 117 -10.37 -5.86 2.71
C HIS A 117 -10.79 -6.96 3.67
N PHE A 118 -10.90 -6.66 4.94
CA PHE A 118 -11.25 -7.61 5.99
C PHE A 118 -12.44 -7.13 6.79
N ILE A 119 -13.39 -8.04 7.03
CA ILE A 119 -14.55 -7.78 7.91
C ILE A 119 -14.66 -8.88 8.96
N PRO A 120 -15.23 -8.59 10.16
CA PRO A 120 -15.48 -9.64 11.15
C PRO A 120 -16.39 -10.73 10.62
N SER A 121 -16.07 -11.99 10.92
CA SER A 121 -16.92 -13.14 10.62
C SER A 121 -18.22 -13.09 11.44
N PHE A 122 -19.35 -13.48 10.84
CA PHE A 122 -20.60 -13.61 11.58
C PHE A 122 -20.59 -14.79 12.56
N GLN A 123 -19.82 -15.83 12.28
CA GLN A 123 -19.71 -17.00 13.16
C GLN A 123 -18.78 -16.72 14.36
N ASN A 124 -17.71 -15.99 14.15
CA ASN A 124 -16.75 -15.61 15.18
C ASN A 124 -16.24 -14.19 14.95
N PRO A 125 -16.77 -13.17 15.63
CA PRO A 125 -16.37 -11.77 15.42
C PRO A 125 -14.91 -11.45 15.71
N GLU A 126 -14.16 -12.35 16.37
CA GLU A 126 -12.72 -12.21 16.58
C GLU A 126 -11.89 -12.64 15.35
N GLU A 127 -12.52 -13.34 14.39
CA GLU A 127 -11.92 -13.74 13.14
C GLU A 127 -12.29 -12.77 12.03
N TYR A 128 -11.31 -12.42 11.21
CA TYR A 128 -11.52 -11.62 10.02
C TYR A 128 -11.67 -12.48 8.76
N VAL A 129 -12.51 -12.02 7.85
CA VAL A 129 -12.75 -12.63 6.54
C VAL A 129 -12.28 -11.67 5.48
N ASP A 130 -11.44 -12.17 4.58
CA ASP A 130 -11.01 -11.46 3.39
C ASP A 130 -12.18 -11.37 2.39
N ILE A 131 -12.59 -10.14 2.04
CA ILE A 131 -13.72 -9.89 1.12
C ILE A 131 -13.33 -10.06 -0.36
N ASP A 132 -12.03 -9.99 -0.66
CA ASP A 132 -11.47 -10.20 -2.00
C ASP A 132 -10.98 -11.63 -2.19
N GLY A 133 -11.10 -12.47 -1.15
CA GLY A 133 -10.70 -13.87 -1.16
C GLY A 133 -11.64 -14.78 -1.93
N HIS A 134 -11.43 -16.09 -1.79
CA HIS A 134 -12.28 -17.09 -2.43
C HIS A 134 -13.73 -16.99 -1.95
N PHE A 135 -14.66 -16.83 -2.89
CA PHE A 135 -16.11 -16.68 -2.63
C PHE A 135 -16.68 -17.77 -1.70
N GLU A 136 -16.29 -19.03 -1.86
CA GLU A 136 -16.79 -20.12 -1.01
C GLU A 136 -16.26 -20.01 0.44
N ALA A 137 -15.03 -19.54 0.65
CA ALA A 137 -14.50 -19.29 1.98
C ALA A 137 -15.21 -18.10 2.64
N PHE A 138 -15.45 -17.03 1.89
CA PHE A 138 -16.26 -15.89 2.34
C PHE A 138 -17.66 -16.36 2.75
N LYS A 139 -18.35 -17.09 1.87
CA LYS A 139 -19.70 -17.57 2.12
C LYS A 139 -19.81 -18.44 3.38
N LEU A 140 -18.86 -19.34 3.61
CA LEU A 140 -18.85 -20.20 4.79
C LEU A 140 -18.74 -19.42 6.10
N LYS A 141 -18.01 -18.30 6.13
CA LYS A 141 -17.79 -17.50 7.35
C LYS A 141 -18.84 -16.40 7.56
N MET A 142 -19.67 -16.13 6.54
CA MET A 142 -20.71 -15.09 6.56
C MET A 142 -22.12 -15.68 6.66
N HIS A 143 -22.29 -16.98 6.74
CA HIS A 143 -23.52 -17.71 7.01
C HIS A 143 -23.44 -18.46 8.35
#